data_94517a51b2bba36a8e0b7ee42ae26f63
#
_entry.id   94517a51b2bba36a8e0b7ee42ae26f63
#
_cell.length_a   1.000
_cell.length_b   1.000
_cell.length_c   1.000
_cell.angle_alpha   90.00
_cell.angle_beta   90.00
_cell.angle_gamma   90.00
#
_symmetry.space_group_name_H-M   'P 1'
#
loop_
_entity.id
_entity.type
_entity.pdbx_description
1 polymer ?
#
loop_
_entity_poly.entity_id
_entity_poly.type
_entity_poly.pdbx_seq_one_letter_code
_entity_poly.pdbx_strand_id
1 'polypeptide(L)'
;MAIKTKLQEIENDVIDVINTEFTYYIATEVPQRNDTQLTFESGIQKKGKVIKTCVLYVDIRNSVDLTVKHQNITMGKVYTAFTKAVLKVARHHNGHIRNIIGDRVMIVFPVKDCFTNAVDCAISINHIAQYIINNQFKNVDFKCGIGIDYGDLRIIKVGIQRNGTENAENKGLVWAGYPANIASRLTDSANKVVKETYFEVVRNPLNYSSIFGGLDFSPFSSPTAKSLPTYSDRIETVEMTVEQFANSIGSLNVGALYMTGGKLISFEKKVRTYNYSPILMSEAVYNGFKSNNPTRTSVVNKYWKEQPHQIKNYKGKLFGGDVNWDIN
;
A
#
# COMPACT_ATOMS: atom_id res chain seq x y z
N MET A 1 -3.63 41.61 -7.34
CA MET A 1 -2.23 41.25 -7.72
C MET A 1 -2.30 40.52 -9.05
N ALA A 2 -1.51 40.90 -10.05
CA ALA A 2 -1.52 40.23 -11.35
C ALA A 2 -0.96 38.79 -11.18
N ILE A 3 -1.51 37.80 -11.87
CA ILE A 3 -1.07 36.38 -11.79
C ILE A 3 0.44 36.24 -12.04
N LYS A 4 1.02 37.06 -12.92
CA LYS A 4 2.45 37.11 -13.23
C LYS A 4 3.30 37.35 -11.96
N THR A 5 2.90 38.33 -11.14
CA THR A 5 3.60 38.64 -9.86
C THR A 5 3.51 37.47 -8.89
N LYS A 6 2.35 36.78 -8.83
CA LYS A 6 2.16 35.64 -7.96
C LYS A 6 3.00 34.42 -8.41
N LEU A 7 3.11 34.20 -9.73
CA LEU A 7 3.96 33.14 -10.26
C LEU A 7 5.44 33.37 -9.96
N GLN A 8 5.89 34.64 -10.05
CA GLN A 8 7.27 35.01 -9.70
C GLN A 8 7.56 34.80 -8.21
N GLU A 9 6.62 35.13 -7.32
CA GLU A 9 6.72 34.84 -5.88
C GLU A 9 6.86 33.32 -5.61
N ILE A 10 6.03 32.50 -6.28
CA ILE A 10 6.09 31.03 -6.16
C ILE A 10 7.42 30.49 -6.69
N GLU A 11 7.93 31.01 -7.82
CA GLU A 11 9.23 30.62 -8.35
C GLU A 11 10.36 30.90 -7.36
N ASN A 12 10.33 32.06 -6.70
CA ASN A 12 11.31 32.40 -5.66
C ASN A 12 11.22 31.49 -4.45
N ASP A 13 10.01 31.10 -4.01
CA ASP A 13 9.81 30.14 -2.93
C ASP A 13 10.38 28.75 -3.28
N VAL A 14 10.18 28.29 -4.53
CA VAL A 14 10.74 27.02 -5.02
C VAL A 14 12.28 27.09 -5.07
N ILE A 15 12.84 28.19 -5.53
CA ILE A 15 14.30 28.42 -5.56
C ILE A 15 14.88 28.40 -4.14
N ASP A 16 14.20 29.03 -3.15
CA ASP A 16 14.62 29.01 -1.74
C ASP A 16 14.66 27.58 -1.22
N VAL A 17 13.62 26.78 -1.48
CA VAL A 17 13.57 25.37 -1.03
C VAL A 17 14.70 24.54 -1.65
N ILE A 18 15.02 24.75 -2.93
CA ILE A 18 16.09 24.01 -3.65
C ILE A 18 17.46 24.39 -3.11
N ASN A 19 17.71 25.68 -2.86
CA ASN A 19 19.01 26.20 -2.47
C ASN A 19 19.27 26.12 -0.95
N THR A 20 18.25 25.82 -0.15
CA THR A 20 18.39 25.72 1.30
C THR A 20 18.69 24.28 1.72
N GLU A 21 19.66 24.11 2.61
CA GLU A 21 20.02 22.80 3.17
C GLU A 21 18.82 22.16 3.88
N PHE A 22 18.65 20.84 3.68
CA PHE A 22 17.62 20.04 4.32
C PHE A 22 18.23 18.92 5.16
N THR A 23 17.92 18.89 6.47
CA THR A 23 18.46 17.92 7.42
C THR A 23 17.34 17.13 8.10
N TYR A 24 17.53 15.83 8.29
CA TYR A 24 16.61 14.97 9.04
C TYR A 24 17.19 14.54 10.39
N TYR A 25 16.37 14.59 11.43
CA TYR A 25 16.67 14.11 12.78
C TYR A 25 15.85 12.86 13.11
N ILE A 26 16.45 11.93 13.85
CA ILE A 26 15.73 10.71 14.30
C ILE A 26 14.79 11.09 15.44
N ALA A 27 13.55 10.62 15.38
CA ALA A 27 12.55 10.77 16.41
C ALA A 27 12.08 9.40 16.92
N THR A 28 11.81 9.30 18.22
CA THR A 28 11.20 8.15 18.88
C THR A 28 9.72 8.37 19.18
N GLU A 29 9.35 9.63 19.36
CA GLU A 29 7.98 10.08 19.57
C GLU A 29 7.38 10.65 18.28
N VAL A 30 6.06 10.57 18.16
CA VAL A 30 5.35 11.06 16.97
C VAL A 30 5.32 12.58 16.95
N PRO A 31 5.99 13.26 15.98
CA PRO A 31 6.07 14.71 15.93
C PRO A 31 4.70 15.39 15.88
N GLN A 32 4.58 16.55 16.50
CA GLN A 32 3.37 17.35 16.55
C GLN A 32 3.45 18.53 15.55
N ARG A 33 2.28 19.11 15.20
CA ARG A 33 2.24 20.28 14.28
C ARG A 33 2.99 21.50 14.83
N ASN A 34 3.01 21.65 16.15
CA ASN A 34 3.70 22.73 16.85
C ASN A 34 5.15 22.40 17.26
N ASP A 35 5.71 21.31 16.74
CA ASP A 35 7.10 20.94 16.97
C ASP A 35 8.03 22.03 16.42
N THR A 36 8.75 22.71 17.31
CA THR A 36 9.65 23.82 16.98
C THR A 36 10.97 23.36 16.34
N GLN A 37 11.28 22.07 16.41
CA GLN A 37 12.44 21.47 15.73
C GLN A 37 12.18 21.21 14.24
N LEU A 38 10.93 21.34 13.78
CA LEU A 38 10.57 21.24 12.38
C LEU A 38 10.45 22.66 11.80
N THR A 39 11.22 22.97 10.76
CA THR A 39 11.25 24.29 10.13
C THR A 39 10.76 24.24 8.68
N PHE A 40 10.17 25.33 8.19
CA PHE A 40 9.68 25.46 6.81
C PHE A 40 9.85 26.88 6.26
N GLU A 41 10.27 27.81 7.11
CA GLU A 41 10.36 29.24 6.81
C GLU A 41 11.38 29.52 5.72
N SER A 42 11.18 30.58 4.92
CA SER A 42 12.07 31.00 3.83
C SER A 42 13.42 31.46 4.37
N GLY A 43 14.51 31.15 3.68
CA GLY A 43 15.88 31.53 4.07
C GLY A 43 16.45 30.78 5.30
N ILE A 44 15.70 29.84 5.86
CA ILE A 44 16.14 29.06 7.03
C ILE A 44 16.36 27.61 6.63
N GLN A 45 17.42 26.98 7.18
CA GLN A 45 17.67 25.54 7.03
C GLN A 45 16.40 24.73 7.32
N LYS A 46 16.02 23.86 6.39
CA LYS A 46 14.84 23.01 6.54
C LYS A 46 15.19 21.80 7.42
N LYS A 47 14.40 21.59 8.46
CA LYS A 47 14.59 20.48 9.40
C LYS A 47 13.36 19.60 9.40
N GLY A 48 13.57 18.33 9.04
CA GLY A 48 12.57 17.27 9.12
C GLY A 48 12.90 16.26 10.21
N LYS A 49 11.99 15.32 10.44
CA LYS A 49 12.22 14.18 11.34
C LYS A 49 11.98 12.86 10.60
N VAL A 50 12.70 11.82 11.02
CA VAL A 50 12.47 10.45 10.60
C VAL A 50 12.10 9.63 11.83
N ILE A 51 11.00 8.90 11.76
CA ILE A 51 10.58 7.95 12.79
C ILE A 51 10.43 6.57 12.15
N LYS A 52 11.09 5.56 12.69
CA LYS A 52 10.93 4.17 12.24
C LYS A 52 9.87 3.50 13.07
N THR A 53 8.66 3.35 12.52
CA THR A 53 7.49 2.92 13.29
C THR A 53 6.41 2.27 12.45
N CYS A 54 5.33 1.81 13.11
CA CYS A 54 4.12 1.34 12.46
C CYS A 54 3.22 2.50 12.02
N VAL A 55 2.69 2.38 10.81
CA VAL A 55 1.64 3.24 10.25
C VAL A 55 0.41 2.38 10.00
N LEU A 56 -0.73 2.82 10.49
CA LEU A 56 -2.02 2.19 10.27
C LEU A 56 -2.92 3.14 9.49
N TYR A 57 -3.57 2.60 8.45
CA TYR A 57 -4.71 3.24 7.82
C TYR A 57 -5.97 2.41 8.05
N VAL A 58 -7.09 3.09 8.19
CA VAL A 58 -8.42 2.50 8.18
C VAL A 58 -9.33 3.28 7.25
N ASP A 59 -10.26 2.61 6.57
CA ASP A 59 -11.15 3.19 5.57
C ASP A 59 -12.47 2.43 5.53
N ILE A 60 -13.60 3.14 5.32
CA ILE A 60 -14.93 2.52 5.22
C ILE A 60 -15.04 1.81 3.87
N ARG A 61 -15.61 0.60 3.88
CA ARG A 61 -15.86 -0.16 2.66
C ARG A 61 -17.16 0.28 1.98
N ASN A 62 -17.08 0.38 0.63
CA ASN A 62 -18.24 0.75 -0.19
C ASN A 62 -18.90 2.07 0.24
N SER A 63 -18.11 3.05 0.73
CA SER A 63 -18.61 4.33 1.24
C SER A 63 -19.45 5.09 0.23
N VAL A 64 -19.12 5.00 -1.06
CA VAL A 64 -19.91 5.59 -2.16
C VAL A 64 -21.29 4.92 -2.26
N ASP A 65 -21.34 3.58 -2.28
CA ASP A 65 -22.60 2.84 -2.35
C ASP A 65 -23.46 3.07 -1.11
N LEU A 66 -22.85 3.16 0.08
CA LEU A 66 -23.54 3.49 1.32
C LEU A 66 -24.16 4.89 1.23
N THR A 67 -23.43 5.87 0.70
CA THR A 67 -23.91 7.25 0.53
C THR A 67 -25.10 7.32 -0.45
N VAL A 68 -25.09 6.50 -1.49
CA VAL A 68 -26.22 6.44 -2.45
C VAL A 68 -27.45 5.75 -1.86
N LYS A 69 -27.25 4.71 -1.04
CA LYS A 69 -28.34 3.90 -0.47
C LYS A 69 -29.00 4.51 0.76
N HIS A 70 -28.34 5.42 1.46
CA HIS A 70 -28.80 5.97 2.72
C HIS A 70 -28.95 7.49 2.68
N GLN A 71 -29.81 8.02 3.52
CA GLN A 71 -30.00 9.47 3.68
C GLN A 71 -28.72 10.13 4.21
N ASN A 72 -28.46 11.35 3.77
CA ASN A 72 -27.28 12.15 4.19
C ASN A 72 -27.14 12.26 5.71
N ILE A 73 -28.26 12.38 6.42
CA ILE A 73 -28.28 12.45 7.90
C ILE A 73 -27.76 11.13 8.50
N THR A 74 -28.19 9.99 7.98
CA THR A 74 -27.74 8.67 8.44
C THR A 74 -26.24 8.51 8.20
N MET A 75 -25.77 8.87 7.00
CA MET A 75 -24.35 8.81 6.67
C MET A 75 -23.52 9.76 7.53
N GLY A 76 -23.99 10.98 7.77
CA GLY A 76 -23.35 11.91 8.69
C GLY A 76 -23.18 11.34 10.12
N LYS A 77 -24.19 10.63 10.63
CA LYS A 77 -24.13 9.94 11.92
C LYS A 77 -23.14 8.77 11.89
N VAL A 78 -23.12 7.95 10.83
CA VAL A 78 -22.19 6.82 10.66
C VAL A 78 -20.75 7.32 10.64
N TYR A 79 -20.43 8.30 9.78
CA TYR A 79 -19.08 8.89 9.71
C TYR A 79 -18.64 9.49 11.05
N THR A 80 -19.54 10.22 11.73
CA THR A 80 -19.24 10.82 13.03
C THR A 80 -18.97 9.75 14.08
N ALA A 81 -19.82 8.71 14.16
CA ALA A 81 -19.68 7.62 15.12
C ALA A 81 -18.38 6.84 14.89
N PHE A 82 -18.11 6.47 13.63
CA PHE A 82 -16.89 5.75 13.25
C PHE A 82 -15.62 6.57 13.57
N THR A 83 -15.56 7.80 13.11
CA THR A 83 -14.38 8.65 13.32
C THR A 83 -14.13 8.87 14.82
N LYS A 84 -15.18 9.16 15.62
CA LYS A 84 -15.06 9.28 17.08
C LYS A 84 -14.54 7.98 17.72
N ALA A 85 -15.01 6.83 17.28
CA ALA A 85 -14.55 5.54 17.78
C ALA A 85 -13.08 5.32 17.46
N VAL A 86 -12.67 5.54 16.20
CA VAL A 86 -11.26 5.43 15.77
C VAL A 86 -10.35 6.36 16.56
N LEU A 87 -10.75 7.63 16.79
CA LEU A 87 -10.00 8.59 17.61
C LEU A 87 -9.77 8.08 19.03
N LYS A 88 -10.81 7.54 19.67
CA LYS A 88 -10.73 7.00 21.04
C LYS A 88 -9.83 5.77 21.13
N VAL A 89 -9.99 4.84 20.19
CA VAL A 89 -9.19 3.61 20.13
C VAL A 89 -7.74 3.91 19.84
N ALA A 90 -7.46 4.79 18.87
CA ALA A 90 -6.09 5.19 18.57
C ALA A 90 -5.39 5.74 19.81
N ARG A 91 -6.05 6.66 20.51
CA ARG A 91 -5.53 7.24 21.77
C ARG A 91 -5.30 6.18 22.86
N HIS A 92 -6.22 5.21 23.00
CA HIS A 92 -6.10 4.12 23.98
C HIS A 92 -4.85 3.28 23.74
N HIS A 93 -4.52 3.03 22.47
CA HIS A 93 -3.33 2.26 22.07
C HIS A 93 -2.12 3.16 21.72
N ASN A 94 -2.00 4.34 22.32
CA ASN A 94 -0.89 5.28 22.11
C ASN A 94 -0.69 5.71 20.65
N GLY A 95 -1.69 5.55 19.79
CA GLY A 95 -1.66 5.98 18.41
C GLY A 95 -2.03 7.45 18.27
N HIS A 96 -1.39 8.13 17.34
CA HIS A 96 -1.60 9.53 17.01
C HIS A 96 -2.26 9.68 15.66
N ILE A 97 -3.46 10.23 15.60
CA ILE A 97 -4.13 10.58 14.36
C ILE A 97 -3.34 11.68 13.66
N ARG A 98 -2.96 11.43 12.39
CA ARG A 98 -2.17 12.38 11.61
C ARG A 98 -2.90 12.90 10.38
N ASN A 99 -3.86 12.17 9.88
CA ASN A 99 -4.68 12.62 8.77
C ASN A 99 -6.07 12.00 8.82
N ILE A 100 -7.08 12.77 8.42
CA ILE A 100 -8.45 12.33 8.17
C ILE A 100 -8.82 12.91 6.82
N ILE A 101 -9.00 12.05 5.81
CA ILE A 101 -9.38 12.44 4.45
C ILE A 101 -10.64 11.65 4.07
N GLY A 102 -11.79 12.34 4.07
CA GLY A 102 -13.07 11.67 3.90
C GLY A 102 -13.32 10.68 5.05
N ASP A 103 -13.40 9.41 4.70
CA ASP A 103 -13.59 8.28 5.62
C ASP A 103 -12.28 7.55 5.99
N ARG A 104 -11.17 7.98 5.40
CA ARG A 104 -9.85 7.39 5.66
C ARG A 104 -9.12 8.11 6.80
N VAL A 105 -8.65 7.32 7.76
CA VAL A 105 -7.89 7.83 8.91
C VAL A 105 -6.49 7.22 8.93
N MET A 106 -5.47 8.07 9.09
CA MET A 106 -4.08 7.69 9.28
C MET A 106 -3.69 7.79 10.76
N ILE A 107 -3.11 6.72 11.29
CA ILE A 107 -2.62 6.61 12.66
C ILE A 107 -1.14 6.26 12.62
N VAL A 108 -0.33 6.98 13.39
CA VAL A 108 1.10 6.75 13.56
C VAL A 108 1.39 6.48 15.03
N PHE A 109 2.26 5.53 15.32
CA PHE A 109 2.57 5.11 16.68
C PHE A 109 3.97 5.60 17.12
N PRO A 110 4.23 5.85 18.43
CA PRO A 110 5.59 5.99 18.95
C PRO A 110 6.41 4.74 18.69
N VAL A 111 7.74 4.85 18.65
CA VAL A 111 8.64 3.70 18.39
C VAL A 111 8.45 2.59 19.41
N LYS A 112 8.29 3.00 20.69
CA LYS A 112 8.06 2.06 21.79
C LYS A 112 6.75 1.30 21.59
N ASP A 113 6.82 -0.03 21.62
CA ASP A 113 5.68 -0.95 21.51
C ASP A 113 4.82 -0.76 20.24
N CYS A 114 5.37 -0.16 19.17
CA CYS A 114 4.60 0.21 17.98
C CYS A 114 3.89 -0.99 17.32
N PHE A 115 4.48 -2.19 17.30
CA PHE A 115 3.88 -3.38 16.72
C PHE A 115 2.64 -3.84 17.52
N THR A 116 2.76 -3.91 18.84
CA THR A 116 1.65 -4.29 19.72
C THR A 116 0.53 -3.27 19.66
N ASN A 117 0.88 -1.99 19.82
CA ASN A 117 -0.08 -0.90 19.81
C ASN A 117 -0.85 -0.80 18.47
N ALA A 118 -0.15 -0.97 17.33
CA ALA A 118 -0.78 -0.90 16.02
C ALA A 118 -1.74 -2.06 15.76
N VAL A 119 -1.33 -3.29 16.09
CA VAL A 119 -2.17 -4.48 15.88
C VAL A 119 -3.36 -4.47 16.83
N ASP A 120 -3.18 -4.10 18.10
CA ASP A 120 -4.28 -3.99 19.08
C ASP A 120 -5.28 -2.88 18.71
N CYS A 121 -4.77 -1.77 18.19
CA CYS A 121 -5.60 -0.71 17.63
C CYS A 121 -6.45 -1.24 16.46
N ALA A 122 -5.86 -2.01 15.55
CA ALA A 122 -6.56 -2.61 14.42
C ALA A 122 -7.64 -3.61 14.87
N ILE A 123 -7.34 -4.49 15.84
CA ILE A 123 -8.31 -5.42 16.43
C ILE A 123 -9.48 -4.66 17.04
N SER A 124 -9.20 -3.59 17.79
CA SER A 124 -10.22 -2.78 18.42
C SER A 124 -11.11 -2.07 17.41
N ILE A 125 -10.53 -1.52 16.33
CA ILE A 125 -11.30 -0.88 15.24
C ILE A 125 -12.18 -1.92 14.53
N ASN A 126 -11.64 -3.10 14.23
CA ASN A 126 -12.39 -4.20 13.60
C ASN A 126 -13.58 -4.63 14.48
N HIS A 127 -13.34 -4.81 15.76
CA HIS A 127 -14.38 -5.16 16.75
C HIS A 127 -15.49 -4.11 16.79
N ILE A 128 -15.12 -2.82 16.84
CA ILE A 128 -16.10 -1.72 16.85
C ILE A 128 -16.93 -1.71 15.58
N ALA A 129 -16.31 -1.90 14.42
CA ALA A 129 -17.02 -1.94 13.15
C ALA A 129 -18.07 -3.08 13.13
N GLN A 130 -17.65 -4.28 13.51
CA GLN A 130 -18.50 -5.47 13.42
C GLN A 130 -19.59 -5.51 14.51
N TYR A 131 -19.23 -5.23 15.75
CA TYR A 131 -20.12 -5.49 16.89
C TYR A 131 -20.77 -4.24 17.48
N ILE A 132 -20.15 -3.05 17.33
CA ILE A 132 -20.74 -1.83 17.89
C ILE A 132 -21.49 -1.04 16.84
N ILE A 133 -20.86 -0.70 15.72
CA ILE A 133 -21.50 0.14 14.68
C ILE A 133 -22.64 -0.61 14.02
N ASN A 134 -22.42 -1.85 13.58
CA ASN A 134 -23.47 -2.65 12.94
C ASN A 134 -24.68 -2.93 13.86
N ASN A 135 -24.45 -3.09 15.17
CA ASN A 135 -25.55 -3.28 16.11
C ASN A 135 -26.38 -2.02 16.33
N GLN A 136 -25.78 -0.82 16.19
CA GLN A 136 -26.50 0.45 16.36
C GLN A 136 -27.12 0.95 15.06
N PHE A 137 -26.52 0.67 13.90
CA PHE A 137 -27.00 1.07 12.58
C PHE A 137 -27.52 -0.15 11.80
N LYS A 138 -28.58 -0.81 12.30
CA LYS A 138 -29.09 -2.10 11.80
C LYS A 138 -29.37 -2.17 10.29
N ASN A 139 -29.63 -1.03 9.64
CA ASN A 139 -29.90 -0.95 8.20
C ASN A 139 -28.67 -0.60 7.36
N VAL A 140 -27.48 -0.50 7.97
CA VAL A 140 -26.22 -0.17 7.30
C VAL A 140 -25.30 -1.37 7.39
N ASP A 141 -24.95 -2.00 6.26
CA ASP A 141 -23.90 -3.04 6.23
C ASP A 141 -22.52 -2.36 6.31
N PHE A 142 -22.15 -1.99 7.53
CA PHE A 142 -20.93 -1.24 7.80
C PHE A 142 -19.73 -2.19 7.85
N LYS A 143 -18.73 -1.91 7.02
CA LYS A 143 -17.45 -2.61 7.00
C LYS A 143 -16.31 -1.62 6.88
N CYS A 144 -15.17 -1.94 7.46
CA CYS A 144 -13.93 -1.20 7.22
C CYS A 144 -12.81 -2.14 6.78
N GLY A 145 -11.79 -1.57 6.16
CA GLY A 145 -10.54 -2.25 5.85
C GLY A 145 -9.41 -1.56 6.58
N ILE A 146 -8.49 -2.34 7.13
CA ILE A 146 -7.38 -1.86 7.94
C ILE A 146 -6.08 -2.39 7.36
N GLY A 147 -5.11 -1.50 7.13
CA GLY A 147 -3.79 -1.84 6.62
C GLY A 147 -2.70 -1.30 7.55
N ILE A 148 -1.70 -2.12 7.84
CA ILE A 148 -0.58 -1.75 8.73
C ILE A 148 0.73 -2.09 8.05
N ASP A 149 1.67 -1.13 8.05
CA ASP A 149 3.05 -1.37 7.63
C ASP A 149 4.05 -0.70 8.58
N TYR A 150 5.31 -1.12 8.51
CA TYR A 150 6.40 -0.67 9.37
C TYR A 150 7.60 -0.22 8.56
N GLY A 151 8.21 0.90 8.94
CA GLY A 151 9.42 1.41 8.33
C GLY A 151 9.70 2.88 8.64
N ASP A 152 10.60 3.46 7.86
CA ASP A 152 11.00 4.86 8.02
C ASP A 152 9.95 5.79 7.43
N LEU A 153 9.38 6.62 8.28
CA LEU A 153 8.44 7.67 7.95
C LEU A 153 9.12 9.03 8.12
N ARG A 154 9.13 9.82 7.05
CA ARG A 154 9.69 11.18 7.04
C ARG A 154 8.61 12.18 7.33
N ILE A 155 8.88 13.09 8.24
CA ILE A 155 7.97 14.13 8.65
C ILE A 155 8.58 15.47 8.28
N ILE A 156 7.86 16.21 7.45
CA ILE A 156 8.27 17.51 6.91
C ILE A 156 7.19 18.51 7.30
N LYS A 157 7.58 19.62 7.88
CA LYS A 157 6.67 20.74 8.12
C LYS A 157 6.64 21.58 6.82
N VAL A 158 5.45 21.90 6.39
CA VAL A 158 5.22 22.75 5.20
C VAL A 158 4.25 23.87 5.58
N GLY A 159 4.41 25.01 4.96
CA GLY A 159 3.51 26.14 5.24
C GLY A 159 3.90 27.40 4.52
N ILE A 160 3.08 28.43 4.68
CA ILE A 160 3.28 29.78 4.18
C ILE A 160 3.24 30.73 5.38
N GLN A 161 4.26 31.57 5.51
CA GLN A 161 4.22 32.72 6.42
C GLN A 161 3.53 33.91 5.75
N ARG A 162 2.55 34.49 6.42
CA ARG A 162 1.99 35.79 6.04
C ARG A 162 2.39 36.83 7.06
N ASN A 163 3.08 37.89 6.60
CA ASN A 163 3.49 39.03 7.44
C ASN A 163 4.31 38.63 8.68
N GLY A 164 5.17 37.60 8.54
CA GLY A 164 6.01 37.14 9.65
C GLY A 164 5.30 36.31 10.72
N THR A 165 3.99 36.07 10.61
CA THR A 165 3.22 35.25 11.54
C THR A 165 2.82 33.91 10.92
N GLU A 166 3.00 32.83 11.69
CA GLU A 166 2.49 31.51 11.33
C GLU A 166 0.96 31.46 11.54
N ASN A 167 0.21 31.15 10.48
CA ASN A 167 -1.20 30.82 10.60
C ASN A 167 -1.37 29.29 10.60
N ALA A 168 -2.14 28.76 11.55
CA ALA A 168 -2.42 27.32 11.70
C ALA A 168 -3.09 26.72 10.46
N GLU A 169 -3.86 27.50 9.69
CA GLU A 169 -4.52 27.07 8.46
C GLU A 169 -3.56 26.94 7.27
N ASN A 170 -2.44 27.67 7.30
CA ASN A 170 -1.46 27.71 6.21
C ASN A 170 -0.24 26.84 6.47
N LYS A 171 -0.28 25.95 7.47
CA LYS A 171 0.80 25.02 7.77
C LYS A 171 0.29 23.63 8.12
N GLY A 172 1.10 22.63 7.78
CA GLY A 172 0.79 21.22 8.03
C GLY A 172 2.05 20.36 8.15
N LEU A 173 1.83 19.10 8.49
CA LEU A 173 2.87 18.07 8.43
C LEU A 173 2.60 17.14 7.26
N VAL A 174 3.60 16.95 6.42
CA VAL A 174 3.61 15.92 5.38
C VAL A 174 4.25 14.66 5.97
N TRP A 175 3.57 13.54 5.82
CA TRP A 175 3.96 12.22 6.31
C TRP A 175 4.31 11.36 5.12
N ALA A 176 5.59 11.32 4.75
CA ALA A 176 6.07 10.67 3.54
C ALA A 176 6.94 9.46 3.87
N GLY A 177 6.70 8.35 3.20
CA GLY A 177 7.53 7.16 3.34
C GLY A 177 6.86 5.90 2.82
N TYR A 178 7.69 4.89 2.63
CA TYR A 178 7.23 3.59 2.14
C TYR A 178 6.13 2.98 3.04
N PRO A 179 6.24 3.00 4.39
CA PRO A 179 5.21 2.40 5.24
C PRO A 179 3.85 3.08 5.12
N ALA A 180 3.79 4.40 4.95
CA ALA A 180 2.51 5.08 4.72
C ALA A 180 1.86 4.65 3.40
N ASN A 181 2.66 4.52 2.33
CA ASN A 181 2.18 4.10 1.02
C ASN A 181 1.70 2.65 1.04
N ILE A 182 2.43 1.74 1.68
CA ILE A 182 2.06 0.33 1.75
C ILE A 182 0.84 0.14 2.67
N ALA A 183 0.82 0.72 3.86
CA ALA A 183 -0.34 0.64 4.76
C ALA A 183 -1.62 1.15 4.06
N SER A 184 -1.54 2.26 3.30
CA SER A 184 -2.66 2.77 2.51
C SER A 184 -3.14 1.77 1.46
N ARG A 185 -2.23 1.12 0.73
CA ARG A 185 -2.58 0.09 -0.28
C ARG A 185 -3.13 -1.19 0.36
N LEU A 186 -2.59 -1.61 1.50
CA LEU A 186 -3.14 -2.72 2.28
C LEU A 186 -4.58 -2.40 2.69
N THR A 187 -4.81 -1.18 3.16
CA THR A 187 -6.16 -0.70 3.48
C THR A 187 -7.08 -0.79 2.26
N ASP A 188 -6.64 -0.42 1.07
CA ASP A 188 -7.44 -0.50 -0.15
C ASP A 188 -7.88 -1.95 -0.49
N SER A 189 -7.07 -2.94 -0.15
CA SER A 189 -7.36 -4.36 -0.40
C SER A 189 -8.10 -5.04 0.75
N ALA A 190 -7.90 -4.61 1.98
CA ALA A 190 -8.47 -5.21 3.17
C ALA A 190 -10.00 -5.28 3.10
N ASN A 191 -10.58 -6.39 3.58
CA ASN A 191 -12.03 -6.65 3.58
C ASN A 191 -12.68 -6.55 2.18
N LYS A 192 -11.95 -6.96 1.14
CA LYS A 192 -12.44 -6.98 -0.24
C LYS A 192 -12.30 -8.35 -0.88
N VAL A 193 -13.19 -8.61 -1.82
CA VAL A 193 -13.09 -9.71 -2.77
C VAL A 193 -12.46 -9.16 -4.05
N VAL A 194 -11.27 -9.62 -4.40
CA VAL A 194 -10.55 -9.20 -5.59
C VAL A 194 -10.57 -10.33 -6.61
N LYS A 195 -11.02 -10.02 -7.83
CA LYS A 195 -10.99 -10.96 -8.96
C LYS A 195 -9.82 -10.61 -9.87
N GLU A 196 -8.94 -11.57 -10.07
CA GLU A 196 -7.81 -11.45 -10.99
C GLU A 196 -8.07 -12.28 -12.23
N THR A 197 -7.96 -11.66 -13.40
CA THR A 197 -7.96 -12.35 -14.67
C THR A 197 -6.52 -12.71 -15.03
N TYR A 198 -6.27 -13.97 -15.38
CA TYR A 198 -5.01 -14.45 -15.90
C TYR A 198 -5.23 -15.39 -17.08
N PHE A 199 -4.18 -15.65 -17.84
CA PHE A 199 -4.18 -16.63 -18.92
C PHE A 199 -3.34 -17.84 -18.51
N GLU A 200 -3.91 -19.03 -18.65
CA GLU A 200 -3.17 -20.27 -18.64
C GLU A 200 -2.76 -20.55 -20.08
N VAL A 201 -1.46 -20.53 -20.32
CA VAL A 201 -0.87 -20.63 -21.67
C VAL A 201 -0.12 -21.94 -21.78
N VAL A 202 -0.52 -22.76 -22.73
CA VAL A 202 0.18 -23.98 -23.10
C VAL A 202 1.05 -23.64 -24.31
N ARG A 203 2.36 -23.82 -24.17
CA ARG A 203 3.32 -23.52 -25.23
C ARG A 203 4.42 -24.55 -25.32
N ASN A 204 5.05 -24.61 -26.48
CA ASN A 204 6.27 -25.35 -26.72
C ASN A 204 7.43 -24.35 -26.70
N PRO A 205 8.28 -24.30 -25.64
CA PRO A 205 9.34 -23.31 -25.52
C PRO A 205 10.44 -23.48 -26.58
N LEU A 206 11.11 -22.38 -26.93
CA LEU A 206 12.28 -22.40 -27.78
C LEU A 206 13.45 -23.10 -27.09
N ASN A 207 14.14 -23.98 -27.84
CA ASN A 207 15.36 -24.60 -27.36
C ASN A 207 16.56 -23.67 -27.62
N TYR A 208 16.92 -22.87 -26.62
CA TYR A 208 18.03 -21.91 -26.73
C TYR A 208 19.38 -22.58 -26.91
N SER A 209 19.60 -23.82 -26.47
CA SER A 209 20.85 -24.56 -26.67
C SER A 209 21.09 -24.89 -28.16
N SER A 210 20.03 -25.06 -28.94
CA SER A 210 20.16 -25.24 -30.41
C SER A 210 20.52 -23.93 -31.14
N ILE A 211 20.21 -22.78 -30.54
CA ILE A 211 20.52 -21.46 -31.12
C ILE A 211 21.98 -21.10 -30.87
N PHE A 212 22.52 -21.43 -29.69
CA PHE A 212 23.87 -21.07 -29.25
C PHE A 212 24.89 -22.19 -29.39
N GLY A 213 24.46 -23.46 -29.43
CA GLY A 213 25.32 -24.66 -29.58
C GLY A 213 25.90 -24.87 -30.98
N GLY A 214 25.45 -24.09 -31.96
CA GLY A 214 25.95 -24.14 -33.34
C GLY A 214 26.99 -23.07 -33.72
N LEU A 215 27.43 -22.26 -32.76
CA LEU A 215 28.52 -21.30 -32.97
C LEU A 215 29.87 -21.99 -32.75
N ASP A 216 30.31 -22.78 -33.77
CA ASP A 216 31.67 -23.25 -33.87
C ASP A 216 32.55 -22.07 -34.34
N PHE A 217 33.36 -21.54 -33.44
CA PHE A 217 34.35 -20.47 -33.72
C PHE A 217 35.62 -21.01 -34.41
N SER A 218 35.62 -22.22 -35.00
CA SER A 218 36.73 -22.75 -35.75
C SER A 218 36.90 -21.98 -37.07
N PRO A 219 38.09 -21.43 -37.38
CA PRO A 219 38.31 -20.63 -38.58
C PRO A 219 38.28 -21.44 -39.87
N PHE A 220 38.03 -22.75 -39.82
CA PHE A 220 37.98 -23.68 -40.97
C PHE A 220 36.67 -24.39 -41.20
N SER A 221 35.60 -24.04 -40.49
CA SER A 221 34.29 -24.65 -40.76
C SER A 221 33.57 -23.92 -41.89
N SER A 222 33.17 -24.67 -42.94
CA SER A 222 32.25 -24.17 -43.97
C SER A 222 30.95 -23.67 -43.34
N PRO A 223 30.31 -22.60 -43.87
CA PRO A 223 29.06 -22.11 -43.34
C PRO A 223 27.97 -23.16 -43.52
N THR A 224 27.84 -24.07 -42.56
CA THR A 224 26.72 -25.00 -42.46
C THR A 224 25.47 -24.21 -42.19
N ALA A 225 24.39 -24.57 -42.88
CA ALA A 225 23.09 -23.93 -42.81
C ALA A 225 22.73 -23.64 -41.34
N LYS A 226 22.40 -22.36 -41.05
CA LYS A 226 21.86 -21.96 -39.76
C LYS A 226 20.68 -22.87 -39.43
N SER A 227 20.84 -23.77 -38.47
CA SER A 227 19.74 -24.58 -37.98
C SER A 227 18.64 -23.65 -37.51
N LEU A 228 17.46 -23.76 -38.07
CA LEU A 228 16.29 -23.03 -37.56
C LEU A 228 16.12 -23.36 -36.08
N PRO A 229 15.70 -22.39 -35.26
CA PRO A 229 15.48 -22.63 -33.85
C PRO A 229 14.50 -23.78 -33.68
N THR A 230 14.96 -24.86 -33.06
CA THR A 230 14.12 -26.02 -32.75
C THR A 230 13.33 -25.76 -31.49
N TYR A 231 12.08 -26.17 -31.51
CA TYR A 231 11.27 -26.13 -30.28
C TYR A 231 11.69 -27.28 -29.36
N SER A 232 11.54 -27.07 -28.05
CA SER A 232 11.75 -28.12 -27.06
C SER A 232 10.71 -29.23 -27.25
N ASP A 233 11.06 -30.50 -26.98
CA ASP A 233 10.08 -31.59 -26.94
C ASP A 233 9.15 -31.51 -25.71
N ARG A 234 9.43 -30.59 -24.82
CA ARG A 234 8.63 -30.33 -23.61
C ARG A 234 7.55 -29.30 -23.87
N ILE A 235 6.29 -29.70 -23.70
CA ILE A 235 5.17 -28.76 -23.56
C ILE A 235 5.15 -28.25 -22.13
N GLU A 236 5.04 -26.94 -21.96
CA GLU A 236 4.89 -26.30 -20.67
C GLU A 236 3.57 -25.50 -20.56
N THR A 237 3.02 -25.47 -19.36
CA THR A 237 1.87 -24.63 -19.01
C THR A 237 2.37 -23.51 -18.12
N VAL A 238 2.10 -22.26 -18.51
CA VAL A 238 2.55 -21.05 -17.80
C VAL A 238 1.35 -20.17 -17.52
N GLU A 239 1.26 -19.70 -16.29
CA GLU A 239 0.30 -18.65 -15.95
C GLU A 239 0.89 -17.26 -16.29
N MET A 240 0.13 -16.45 -17.00
CA MET A 240 0.50 -15.10 -17.40
C MET A 240 -0.58 -14.11 -16.99
N THR A 241 -0.18 -12.95 -16.47
CA THR A 241 -1.12 -11.83 -16.35
C THR A 241 -1.58 -11.37 -17.74
N VAL A 242 -2.68 -10.60 -17.78
CA VAL A 242 -3.16 -10.03 -19.06
C VAL A 242 -2.06 -9.23 -19.77
N GLU A 243 -1.29 -8.46 -19.01
CA GLU A 243 -0.18 -7.65 -19.52
C GLU A 243 0.98 -8.53 -20.05
N GLN A 244 1.38 -9.54 -19.28
CA GLN A 244 2.43 -10.49 -19.72
C GLN A 244 2.01 -11.24 -20.99
N PHE A 245 0.76 -11.69 -21.06
CA PHE A 245 0.25 -12.35 -22.24
C PHE A 245 0.24 -11.40 -23.45
N ALA A 246 -0.31 -10.18 -23.31
CA ALA A 246 -0.32 -9.18 -24.38
C ALA A 246 1.09 -8.86 -24.88
N ASN A 247 2.05 -8.67 -23.96
CA ASN A 247 3.45 -8.39 -24.31
C ASN A 247 4.19 -9.58 -24.93
N SER A 248 3.68 -10.80 -24.75
CA SER A 248 4.24 -12.01 -25.35
C SER A 248 3.77 -12.27 -26.78
N ILE A 249 2.71 -11.60 -27.23
CA ILE A 249 2.13 -11.75 -28.57
C ILE A 249 2.66 -10.66 -29.49
N GLY A 250 3.24 -11.05 -30.61
CA GLY A 250 3.64 -10.16 -31.68
C GLY A 250 2.92 -10.50 -33.00
N SER A 251 2.94 -9.60 -33.98
CA SER A 251 2.42 -9.82 -35.31
C SER A 251 3.53 -9.72 -36.34
N LEU A 252 3.45 -10.61 -37.37
CA LEU A 252 4.28 -10.51 -38.55
C LEU A 252 3.57 -9.66 -39.61
N ASN A 253 4.32 -9.07 -40.53
CA ASN A 253 3.80 -8.22 -41.61
C ASN A 253 2.74 -8.88 -42.51
N VAL A 254 2.60 -10.21 -42.43
CA VAL A 254 1.58 -11.02 -43.16
C VAL A 254 0.33 -11.29 -42.33
N GLY A 255 0.15 -10.63 -41.17
CA GLY A 255 -1.02 -10.79 -40.30
C GLY A 255 -1.00 -12.04 -39.41
N ALA A 256 0.07 -12.85 -39.46
CA ALA A 256 0.23 -13.98 -38.54
C ALA A 256 0.69 -13.53 -37.16
N LEU A 257 0.07 -14.08 -36.11
CA LEU A 257 0.48 -13.83 -34.72
C LEU A 257 1.53 -14.86 -34.30
N TYR A 258 2.49 -14.42 -33.50
CA TYR A 258 3.46 -15.31 -32.88
C TYR A 258 3.59 -14.99 -31.38
N MET A 259 4.04 -15.97 -30.59
CA MET A 259 4.37 -15.80 -29.19
C MET A 259 5.89 -15.73 -29.02
N THR A 260 6.37 -14.71 -28.27
CA THR A 260 7.78 -14.63 -27.91
C THR A 260 8.13 -15.74 -26.91
N GLY A 261 9.26 -16.43 -27.14
CA GLY A 261 9.74 -17.48 -26.24
C GLY A 261 9.18 -18.88 -26.48
N GLY A 262 8.37 -19.10 -27.53
CA GLY A 262 7.89 -20.44 -27.88
C GLY A 262 6.74 -20.45 -28.88
N LYS A 263 6.33 -21.66 -29.30
CA LYS A 263 5.14 -21.86 -30.15
C LYS A 263 3.90 -21.97 -29.24
N LEU A 264 2.95 -21.06 -29.39
CA LEU A 264 1.65 -21.13 -28.72
C LEU A 264 0.88 -22.38 -29.19
N ILE A 265 0.42 -23.20 -28.25
CA ILE A 265 -0.42 -24.38 -28.54
C ILE A 265 -1.87 -24.00 -28.21
N SER A 266 -2.13 -23.52 -27.01
CA SER A 266 -3.46 -23.08 -26.61
C SER A 266 -3.34 -22.05 -25.45
N PHE A 267 -4.41 -21.32 -25.23
CA PHE A 267 -4.53 -20.47 -24.05
C PHE A 267 -5.98 -20.44 -23.57
N GLU A 268 -6.15 -20.27 -22.27
CA GLU A 268 -7.46 -20.15 -21.65
C GLU A 268 -7.45 -18.95 -20.70
N LYS A 269 -8.50 -18.12 -20.79
CA LYS A 269 -8.72 -17.03 -19.85
C LYS A 269 -9.36 -17.58 -18.59
N LYS A 270 -8.68 -17.43 -17.46
CA LYS A 270 -9.14 -17.84 -16.15
C LYS A 270 -9.32 -16.66 -15.20
N VAL A 271 -10.14 -16.84 -14.18
CA VAL A 271 -10.36 -15.86 -13.14
C VAL A 271 -10.15 -16.54 -11.79
N ARG A 272 -9.27 -15.98 -10.97
CA ARG A 272 -9.13 -16.39 -9.58
C ARG A 272 -9.69 -15.31 -8.65
N THR A 273 -10.21 -15.73 -7.52
CA THR A 273 -10.84 -14.85 -6.54
C THR A 273 -10.06 -14.91 -5.25
N TYR A 274 -9.70 -13.74 -4.74
CA TYR A 274 -9.03 -13.58 -3.45
C TYR A 274 -9.95 -12.87 -2.46
N ASN A 275 -10.11 -13.44 -1.27
CA ASN A 275 -10.84 -12.83 -0.16
C ASN A 275 -9.82 -12.31 0.85
N TYR A 276 -9.67 -11.00 0.91
CA TYR A 276 -8.76 -10.39 1.87
C TYR A 276 -9.43 -10.19 3.23
N SER A 277 -8.69 -10.48 4.29
CA SER A 277 -9.12 -10.27 5.68
C SER A 277 -9.35 -8.79 5.99
N PRO A 278 -10.20 -8.45 6.97
CA PRO A 278 -10.44 -7.07 7.40
C PRO A 278 -9.20 -6.32 7.86
N ILE A 279 -8.28 -7.02 8.52
CA ILE A 279 -6.98 -6.50 8.95
C ILE A 279 -5.91 -7.12 8.07
N LEU A 280 -5.12 -6.30 7.40
CA LEU A 280 -3.95 -6.68 6.63
C LEU A 280 -2.70 -6.02 7.22
N MET A 281 -1.62 -6.76 7.27
CA MET A 281 -0.33 -6.23 7.72
C MET A 281 0.82 -6.80 6.90
N SER A 282 1.89 -6.03 6.79
CA SER A 282 3.14 -6.49 6.19
C SER A 282 3.82 -7.56 7.05
N GLU A 283 4.70 -8.33 6.43
CA GLU A 283 5.51 -9.34 7.12
C GLU A 283 6.31 -8.76 8.30
N ALA A 284 6.83 -7.54 8.13
CA ALA A 284 7.57 -6.86 9.19
C ALA A 284 6.71 -6.59 10.43
N VAL A 285 5.47 -6.16 10.23
CA VAL A 285 4.51 -5.93 11.33
C VAL A 285 4.14 -7.23 12.00
N TYR A 286 3.82 -8.28 11.23
CA TYR A 286 3.48 -9.58 11.78
C TYR A 286 4.61 -10.17 12.61
N ASN A 287 5.84 -10.15 12.10
CA ASN A 287 7.00 -10.68 12.80
C ASN A 287 7.31 -9.89 14.08
N GLY A 288 7.24 -8.56 14.02
CA GLY A 288 7.41 -7.70 15.19
C GLY A 288 6.34 -7.94 16.26
N PHE A 289 5.07 -8.03 15.85
CA PHE A 289 3.96 -8.34 16.77
C PHE A 289 4.11 -9.71 17.40
N LYS A 290 4.42 -10.74 16.61
CA LYS A 290 4.64 -12.13 17.09
C LYS A 290 5.79 -12.21 18.08
N SER A 291 6.90 -11.51 17.81
CA SER A 291 8.06 -11.50 18.70
C SER A 291 7.77 -10.82 20.04
N ASN A 292 7.00 -9.73 20.01
CA ASN A 292 6.63 -9.01 21.23
C ASN A 292 5.53 -9.69 22.03
N ASN A 293 4.72 -10.55 21.40
CA ASN A 293 3.54 -11.16 21.99
C ASN A 293 3.45 -12.68 21.71
N PRO A 294 4.48 -13.49 22.02
CA PRO A 294 4.55 -14.89 21.61
C PRO A 294 3.46 -15.78 22.23
N THR A 295 2.94 -15.42 23.40
CA THR A 295 1.92 -16.18 24.14
C THR A 295 0.48 -15.73 23.84
N ARG A 296 0.31 -14.71 23.00
CA ARG A 296 -1.01 -14.15 22.70
C ARG A 296 -1.87 -15.16 21.94
N THR A 297 -3.13 -15.30 22.33
CA THR A 297 -4.08 -16.25 21.73
C THR A 297 -4.13 -16.17 20.21
N SER A 298 -4.15 -14.96 19.64
CA SER A 298 -4.18 -14.75 18.18
C SER A 298 -2.90 -15.22 17.47
N VAL A 299 -1.77 -15.25 18.18
CA VAL A 299 -0.49 -15.76 17.66
C VAL A 299 -0.42 -17.28 17.82
N VAL A 300 -0.72 -17.79 19.03
CA VAL A 300 -0.68 -19.23 19.35
C VAL A 300 -1.65 -20.01 18.47
N ASN A 301 -2.87 -19.53 18.33
CA ASN A 301 -3.93 -20.17 17.54
C ASN A 301 -3.86 -19.83 16.03
N LYS A 302 -2.81 -19.12 15.58
CA LYS A 302 -2.56 -18.82 14.16
C LYS A 302 -3.77 -18.14 13.49
N TYR A 303 -4.38 -17.14 14.15
CA TYR A 303 -5.48 -16.35 13.57
C TYR A 303 -5.01 -15.45 12.42
N TRP A 304 -3.73 -15.10 12.40
CA TRP A 304 -3.07 -14.34 11.34
C TRP A 304 -2.57 -15.29 10.26
N LYS A 305 -3.21 -15.27 9.09
CA LYS A 305 -2.90 -16.15 7.95
C LYS A 305 -2.19 -15.39 6.87
N GLU A 306 -1.28 -16.06 6.16
CA GLU A 306 -0.71 -15.52 4.92
C GLU A 306 -1.82 -15.27 3.92
N GLN A 307 -1.80 -14.08 3.29
CA GLN A 307 -2.80 -13.61 2.34
C GLN A 307 -2.27 -13.65 0.92
N PRO A 308 -3.15 -13.74 -0.09
CA PRO A 308 -2.73 -13.67 -1.49
C PRO A 308 -1.99 -12.35 -1.74
N HIS A 309 -0.85 -12.44 -2.42
CA HIS A 309 0.01 -11.27 -2.62
C HIS A 309 -0.29 -10.58 -3.95
N GLN A 310 -0.96 -9.42 -3.91
CA GLN A 310 -1.19 -8.58 -5.09
C GLN A 310 -1.13 -7.07 -4.79
N ILE A 311 -0.25 -6.68 -3.89
CA ILE A 311 -0.08 -5.26 -3.58
C ILE A 311 1.03 -4.68 -4.45
N LYS A 312 0.67 -3.74 -5.31
CA LYS A 312 1.62 -3.04 -6.19
C LYS A 312 2.80 -2.45 -5.39
N ASN A 313 4.02 -2.75 -5.82
CA ASN A 313 5.29 -2.31 -5.22
C ASN A 313 5.56 -2.86 -3.80
N TYR A 314 4.90 -3.94 -3.40
CA TYR A 314 5.25 -4.66 -2.19
C TYR A 314 5.67 -6.09 -2.55
N LYS A 315 6.86 -6.53 -2.10
CA LYS A 315 7.42 -7.85 -2.43
C LYS A 315 7.46 -8.84 -1.25
N GLY A 316 7.13 -8.39 -0.04
CA GLY A 316 7.10 -9.23 1.16
C GLY A 316 5.80 -10.03 1.29
N LYS A 317 5.76 -10.97 2.22
CA LYS A 317 4.53 -11.69 2.58
C LYS A 317 3.53 -10.79 3.26
N LEU A 318 2.26 -11.02 3.00
CA LEU A 318 1.15 -10.35 3.67
C LEU A 318 0.50 -11.29 4.67
N PHE A 319 0.19 -10.76 5.82
CA PHE A 319 -0.58 -11.46 6.84
C PHE A 319 -1.89 -10.72 7.11
N GLY A 320 -2.94 -11.47 7.39
CA GLY A 320 -4.23 -10.87 7.71
C GLY A 320 -5.09 -11.78 8.56
N GLY A 321 -6.08 -11.19 9.19
CA GLY A 321 -7.03 -11.88 10.03
C GLY A 321 -8.31 -11.09 10.26
N ASP A 322 -9.37 -11.80 10.62
CA ASP A 322 -10.60 -11.24 11.17
C ASP A 322 -10.59 -11.50 12.68
N VAL A 323 -9.78 -10.69 13.37
CA VAL A 323 -9.53 -10.84 14.80
C VAL A 323 -10.32 -9.79 15.57
N ASN A 324 -10.98 -10.24 16.62
CA ASN A 324 -11.81 -9.42 17.49
C ASN A 324 -11.47 -9.71 18.97
N TRP A 325 -11.84 -8.78 19.85
CA TRP A 325 -11.77 -9.02 21.29
C TRP A 325 -12.87 -9.97 21.72
N ASP A 326 -12.51 -10.93 22.55
CA ASP A 326 -13.48 -11.73 23.31
C ASP A 326 -13.86 -10.92 24.55
N ILE A 327 -15.03 -10.28 24.51
CA ILE A 327 -15.56 -9.46 25.59
C ILE A 327 -16.84 -10.14 26.06
N ASN A 328 -16.67 -11.13 26.93
CA ASN A 328 -17.76 -11.78 27.66
C ASN A 328 -17.97 -11.08 29.01
#